data_d26cc32e3eae95b35c5c67cb5d5abe1d
#
_entry.id   d26cc32e3eae95b35c5c67cb5d5abe1d
#
_cell.length_a   1.000
_cell.length_b   1.000
_cell.length_c   1.000
_cell.angle_alpha   90.00
_cell.angle_beta   90.00
_cell.angle_gamma   90.00
#
_symmetry.space_group_name_H-M   'P 1'
#
loop_
_entity.id
_entity.type
_entity.pdbx_description
1 polymer ?
#
loop_
_entity_poly.entity_id
_entity_poly.type
_entity_poly.pdbx_seq_one_letter_code
_entity_poly.pdbx_strand_id
1 'polypeptide(L)'
;MSTKIIKSNIGSDLRKWDLHVHTPNTKLSDNYKTTDETDLWDKFCESLENSDVEVIGIVDYFSVENYFTFIEKFKTKYPKSKKKFFPNLELRLEVSVNKNAEEVNLHIIFSDKTAKDKIESFLSKLDTNISKNGACVSCKDISTKTDCESAGIDYKILRKKLKEIFGDDECYLIFGASNNAGLRPDNNSPRKLNITDEIDKICDGFFGGQQNVEYYLKTDRYEDKEIAKKKPVAGGCDAHSFYDLDNWLGKRVVKTVENNEVVEKDITWIKAEPTFEGLKQIVYEPETRIFIGEEKPKKPINTIDTITLKIPADAKV
;
A
#
# COMPACT_ATOMS: atom_id res chain seq x y z
N MET A 1 -24.06 37.95 18.22
CA MET A 1 -23.99 36.76 17.33
C MET A 1 -22.75 35.93 17.71
N SER A 2 -22.95 34.70 18.10
CA SER A 2 -21.83 33.80 18.41
C SER A 2 -21.24 33.33 17.08
N THR A 3 -19.95 33.55 16.87
CA THR A 3 -19.24 33.07 15.68
C THR A 3 -18.59 31.73 16.05
N LYS A 4 -19.08 30.63 15.46
CA LYS A 4 -18.45 29.33 15.60
C LYS A 4 -17.33 29.22 14.55
N ILE A 5 -16.09 29.20 14.98
CA ILE A 5 -14.93 28.94 14.12
C ILE A 5 -14.77 27.43 14.03
N ILE A 6 -15.08 26.86 12.88
CA ILE A 6 -14.77 25.45 12.59
C ILE A 6 -13.38 25.44 11.97
N LYS A 7 -12.38 24.98 12.71
CA LYS A 7 -11.07 24.62 12.17
C LYS A 7 -11.15 23.17 11.72
N SER A 8 -11.25 22.94 10.44
CA SER A 8 -11.07 21.63 9.85
C SER A 8 -9.62 21.53 9.41
N ASN A 9 -8.91 20.49 9.85
CA ASN A 9 -7.66 20.08 9.25
C ASN A 9 -7.97 19.38 7.91
N ILE A 10 -8.47 20.14 6.96
CA ILE A 10 -8.86 19.60 5.67
C ILE A 10 -7.60 19.10 4.95
N GLY A 11 -7.72 17.96 4.30
CA GLY A 11 -6.69 17.22 3.57
C GLY A 11 -6.03 17.94 2.39
N SER A 12 -5.82 19.26 2.52
CA SER A 12 -5.09 20.06 1.53
C SER A 12 -3.57 20.03 1.71
N ASP A 13 -3.08 19.53 2.84
CA ASP A 13 -1.67 19.42 3.11
C ASP A 13 -1.07 18.13 2.57
N LEU A 14 0.08 18.26 1.93
CA LEU A 14 0.90 17.14 1.52
C LEU A 14 1.60 16.55 2.75
N ARG A 15 1.47 15.26 2.94
CA ARG A 15 2.07 14.47 4.00
C ARG A 15 2.88 13.33 3.43
N LYS A 16 3.90 12.87 4.16
CA LYS A 16 4.63 11.65 3.83
C LYS A 16 3.78 10.44 4.16
N TRP A 17 3.61 9.56 3.19
CA TRP A 17 2.99 8.26 3.33
C TRP A 17 3.94 7.18 2.84
N ASP A 18 3.97 6.07 3.54
CA ASP A 18 4.67 4.86 3.11
C ASP A 18 3.74 3.66 3.30
N LEU A 19 3.22 3.15 2.20
CA LEU A 19 2.21 2.11 2.24
C LEU A 19 2.81 0.68 2.21
N HIS A 20 4.15 0.55 2.31
CA HIS A 20 4.84 -0.73 2.14
C HIS A 20 5.97 -0.93 3.16
N VAL A 21 5.60 -1.34 4.38
CA VAL A 21 6.53 -1.65 5.48
C VAL A 21 6.19 -3.03 6.04
N HIS A 22 7.11 -3.99 5.90
CA HIS A 22 6.92 -5.34 6.45
C HIS A 22 7.10 -5.37 7.96
N THR A 23 6.39 -6.30 8.60
CA THR A 23 6.45 -6.49 10.05
C THR A 23 7.62 -7.38 10.45
N PRO A 24 8.11 -7.29 11.69
CA PRO A 24 8.82 -8.40 12.32
C PRO A 24 7.96 -9.68 12.32
N ASN A 25 8.60 -10.83 12.26
CA ASN A 25 7.97 -12.15 12.16
C ASN A 25 7.16 -12.36 10.86
N THR A 26 7.43 -11.56 9.82
CA THR A 26 6.88 -11.82 8.49
C THR A 26 7.41 -13.14 7.91
N LYS A 27 6.62 -13.81 7.09
CA LYS A 27 6.94 -15.16 6.58
C LYS A 27 8.13 -15.19 5.61
N LEU A 28 8.38 -14.08 4.91
CA LEU A 28 9.48 -13.95 3.96
C LEU A 28 10.37 -12.78 4.32
N SER A 29 11.68 -12.96 4.11
CA SER A 29 12.69 -11.89 4.22
C SER A 29 12.73 -11.17 5.57
N ASP A 30 12.31 -11.82 6.66
CA ASP A 30 12.41 -11.26 8.00
C ASP A 30 13.86 -11.12 8.45
N ASN A 31 14.35 -9.88 8.43
CA ASN A 31 15.69 -9.51 8.88
C ASN A 31 15.67 -8.64 10.15
N TYR A 32 14.51 -8.50 10.80
CA TYR A 32 14.42 -7.84 12.10
C TYR A 32 15.05 -8.72 13.18
N LYS A 33 16.03 -8.17 13.89
CA LYS A 33 16.77 -8.92 14.92
C LYS A 33 16.94 -8.08 16.17
N THR A 34 16.62 -8.69 17.30
CA THR A 34 16.84 -8.17 18.64
C THR A 34 17.25 -9.32 19.56
N THR A 35 17.55 -9.01 20.80
CA THR A 35 17.94 -10.01 21.83
C THR A 35 16.75 -10.85 22.29
N ASP A 36 15.55 -10.29 22.28
CA ASP A 36 14.31 -10.98 22.62
C ASP A 36 13.10 -10.42 21.83
N GLU A 37 11.97 -11.12 21.86
CA GLU A 37 10.77 -10.78 21.10
C GLU A 37 10.07 -9.51 21.62
N THR A 38 10.16 -9.22 22.91
CA THR A 38 9.57 -8.01 23.51
C THR A 38 10.29 -6.79 22.96
N ASP A 39 11.61 -6.80 22.95
CA ASP A 39 12.44 -5.76 22.37
C ASP A 39 12.15 -5.59 20.87
N LEU A 40 11.87 -6.67 20.15
CA LEU A 40 11.60 -6.67 18.73
C LEU A 40 10.41 -5.76 18.37
N TRP A 41 9.26 -6.00 19.00
CA TRP A 41 8.06 -5.21 18.77
C TRP A 41 8.17 -3.79 19.32
N ASP A 42 8.82 -3.64 20.47
CA ASP A 42 9.03 -2.34 21.09
C ASP A 42 9.88 -1.43 20.23
N LYS A 43 10.97 -1.97 19.66
CA LYS A 43 11.83 -1.27 18.74
C LYS A 43 11.13 -0.96 17.42
N PHE A 44 10.32 -1.88 16.89
CA PHE A 44 9.52 -1.65 15.70
C PHE A 44 8.54 -0.50 15.90
N CYS A 45 7.77 -0.51 16.99
CA CYS A 45 6.87 0.58 17.33
C CYS A 45 7.59 1.93 17.48
N GLU A 46 8.77 1.93 18.09
CA GLU A 46 9.58 3.14 18.28
C GLU A 46 10.12 3.70 16.97
N SER A 47 10.65 2.86 16.08
CA SER A 47 11.12 3.28 14.75
C SER A 47 10.01 3.93 13.94
N LEU A 48 8.79 3.36 13.99
CA LEU A 48 7.65 3.93 13.27
C LEU A 48 7.18 5.26 13.90
N GLU A 49 7.08 5.34 15.24
CA GLU A 49 6.66 6.58 15.92
C GLU A 49 7.63 7.72 15.66
N ASN A 50 8.94 7.45 15.70
CA ASN A 50 9.98 8.46 15.50
C ASN A 50 10.17 8.88 14.04
N SER A 51 9.62 8.15 13.06
CA SER A 51 9.67 8.55 11.66
C SER A 51 8.85 9.82 11.41
N ASP A 52 9.13 10.55 10.33
CA ASP A 52 8.31 11.69 9.90
C ASP A 52 7.18 11.31 8.91
N VAL A 53 6.97 10.01 8.71
CA VAL A 53 5.87 9.45 7.90
C VAL A 53 4.60 9.43 8.73
N GLU A 54 3.51 10.06 8.24
CA GLU A 54 2.25 10.17 8.99
C GLU A 54 1.33 8.96 8.81
N VAL A 55 1.39 8.30 7.64
CA VAL A 55 0.55 7.13 7.33
C VAL A 55 1.40 6.00 6.79
N ILE A 56 1.24 4.82 7.37
CA ILE A 56 2.06 3.66 7.06
C ILE A 56 1.18 2.45 6.76
N GLY A 57 1.40 1.80 5.62
CA GLY A 57 0.85 0.49 5.31
C GLY A 57 1.72 -0.61 5.92
N ILE A 58 1.13 -1.38 6.81
CA ILE A 58 1.82 -2.48 7.49
C ILE A 58 1.55 -3.76 6.72
N VAL A 59 2.61 -4.29 6.12
CA VAL A 59 2.56 -5.39 5.16
C VAL A 59 2.89 -6.72 5.81
N ASP A 60 2.16 -7.75 5.39
CA ASP A 60 2.53 -9.14 5.66
C ASP A 60 2.12 -10.04 4.48
N TYR A 61 2.85 -11.15 4.30
CA TYR A 61 2.59 -12.11 3.23
C TYR A 61 1.49 -13.08 3.62
N PHE A 62 0.42 -13.13 2.82
CA PHE A 62 -0.74 -14.04 2.98
C PHE A 62 -1.38 -13.97 4.39
N SER A 63 -1.20 -12.85 5.09
CA SER A 63 -1.67 -12.65 6.46
C SER A 63 -1.83 -11.17 6.80
N VAL A 64 -2.62 -10.87 7.81
CA VAL A 64 -2.70 -9.56 8.47
C VAL A 64 -2.55 -9.71 10.00
N GLU A 65 -2.14 -10.86 10.48
CA GLU A 65 -2.08 -11.16 11.92
C GLU A 65 -1.09 -10.26 12.64
N ASN A 66 0.10 -10.08 12.07
CA ASN A 66 1.13 -9.22 12.62
C ASN A 66 0.71 -7.75 12.65
N TYR A 67 -0.11 -7.28 11.70
CA TYR A 67 -0.70 -5.94 11.79
C TYR A 67 -1.52 -5.76 13.08
N PHE A 68 -2.39 -6.71 13.40
CA PHE A 68 -3.22 -6.61 14.60
C PHE A 68 -2.40 -6.72 15.88
N THR A 69 -1.39 -7.59 15.91
CA THR A 69 -0.41 -7.67 17.01
C THR A 69 0.33 -6.34 17.19
N PHE A 70 0.81 -5.76 16.11
CA PHE A 70 1.47 -4.46 16.10
C PHE A 70 0.57 -3.35 16.63
N ILE A 71 -0.65 -3.22 16.12
CA ILE A 71 -1.58 -2.14 16.49
C ILE A 71 -1.92 -2.16 17.97
N GLU A 72 -2.11 -3.33 18.56
CA GLU A 72 -2.35 -3.47 20.00
C GLU A 72 -1.16 -2.95 20.81
N LYS A 73 0.04 -3.41 20.49
CA LYS A 73 1.28 -2.96 21.15
C LYS A 73 1.53 -1.47 20.96
N PHE A 74 1.38 -0.98 19.72
CA PHE A 74 1.60 0.42 19.40
C PHE A 74 0.65 1.37 20.14
N LYS A 75 -0.64 1.07 20.18
CA LYS A 75 -1.64 1.86 20.91
C LYS A 75 -1.40 1.86 22.41
N THR A 76 -0.91 0.75 22.95
CA THR A 76 -0.54 0.65 24.38
C THR A 76 0.67 1.54 24.68
N LYS A 77 1.70 1.51 23.83
CA LYS A 77 2.95 2.26 24.02
C LYS A 77 2.81 3.75 23.69
N TYR A 78 2.06 4.07 22.65
CA TYR A 78 1.88 5.43 22.13
C TYR A 78 0.41 5.86 22.02
N PRO A 79 -0.35 5.93 23.14
CA PRO A 79 -1.81 6.18 23.09
C PRO A 79 -2.18 7.58 22.58
N LYS A 80 -1.23 8.51 22.48
CA LYS A 80 -1.44 9.88 21.98
C LYS A 80 -0.88 10.09 20.57
N SER A 81 -0.33 9.06 19.95
CA SER A 81 0.20 9.15 18.58
C SER A 81 -0.91 9.54 17.61
N LYS A 82 -0.54 10.34 16.61
CA LYS A 82 -1.42 10.74 15.50
C LYS A 82 -1.18 9.93 14.24
N LYS A 83 -0.21 9.04 14.26
CA LYS A 83 0.10 8.17 13.12
C LYS A 83 -1.09 7.28 12.77
N LYS A 84 -1.20 6.99 11.48
CA LYS A 84 -2.22 6.09 10.94
C LYS A 84 -1.57 4.89 10.30
N PHE A 85 -2.19 3.75 10.51
CA PHE A 85 -1.70 2.48 9.98
C PHE A 85 -2.83 1.75 9.26
N PHE A 86 -2.53 1.21 8.09
CA PHE A 86 -3.46 0.38 7.34
C PHE A 86 -2.92 -1.05 7.22
N PRO A 87 -3.77 -2.08 7.42
CA PRO A 87 -3.37 -3.44 7.10
C PRO A 87 -3.19 -3.57 5.60
N ASN A 88 -2.03 -4.04 5.18
CA ASN A 88 -1.69 -4.28 3.79
C ASN A 88 -1.32 -5.75 3.62
N LEU A 89 -2.14 -6.49 2.91
CA LEU A 89 -1.97 -7.91 2.61
C LEU A 89 -1.23 -8.06 1.28
N GLU A 90 -0.03 -8.62 1.31
CA GLU A 90 0.71 -8.94 0.09
C GLU A 90 0.46 -10.38 -0.35
N LEU A 91 0.09 -10.53 -1.62
CA LEU A 91 -0.20 -11.78 -2.28
C LEU A 91 0.63 -11.89 -3.57
N ARG A 92 0.84 -13.12 -4.04
CA ARG A 92 1.36 -13.38 -5.39
C ARG A 92 0.27 -13.97 -6.26
N LEU A 93 0.26 -13.56 -7.52
CA LEU A 93 -0.61 -14.16 -8.53
C LEU A 93 0.09 -15.39 -9.14
N GLU A 94 -0.66 -16.46 -9.40
CA GLU A 94 -0.15 -17.68 -10.02
C GLU A 94 0.18 -17.54 -11.51
N VAL A 95 -0.17 -16.38 -12.10
CA VAL A 95 0.06 -16.13 -13.51
C VAL A 95 1.41 -15.49 -13.77
N SER A 96 2.10 -16.00 -14.78
CA SER A 96 3.34 -15.41 -15.27
C SER A 96 3.06 -14.33 -16.29
N VAL A 97 3.59 -13.15 -16.10
CA VAL A 97 3.37 -11.98 -16.96
C VAL A 97 4.40 -11.83 -18.09
N ASN A 98 5.46 -12.63 -18.07
CA ASN A 98 6.48 -12.62 -19.12
C ASN A 98 7.07 -14.01 -19.37
N LYS A 99 8.08 -14.07 -20.26
CA LYS A 99 8.77 -15.34 -20.59
C LYS A 99 9.66 -15.89 -19.48
N ASN A 100 10.06 -15.02 -18.54
CA ASN A 100 10.92 -15.41 -17.41
C ASN A 100 10.14 -16.01 -16.24
N ALA A 101 8.85 -16.25 -16.44
CA ALA A 101 7.95 -16.77 -15.40
C ALA A 101 7.87 -15.88 -14.14
N GLU A 102 8.07 -14.56 -14.29
CA GLU A 102 7.87 -13.63 -13.19
C GLU A 102 6.40 -13.57 -12.79
N GLU A 103 6.15 -13.72 -11.49
CA GLU A 103 4.84 -13.60 -10.87
C GLU A 103 4.59 -12.14 -10.46
N VAL A 104 3.32 -11.77 -10.33
CA VAL A 104 2.94 -10.41 -9.92
C VAL A 104 2.64 -10.37 -8.44
N ASN A 105 3.28 -9.46 -7.72
CA ASN A 105 2.87 -9.11 -6.37
C ASN A 105 1.65 -8.20 -6.42
N LEU A 106 0.67 -8.52 -5.62
CA LEU A 106 -0.57 -7.77 -5.47
C LEU A 106 -0.83 -7.48 -4.01
N HIS A 107 -1.20 -6.25 -3.72
CA HIS A 107 -1.49 -5.79 -2.37
C HIS A 107 -2.97 -5.46 -2.20
N ILE A 108 -3.55 -5.85 -1.08
CA ILE A 108 -4.87 -5.41 -0.66
C ILE A 108 -4.71 -4.58 0.60
N ILE A 109 -4.92 -3.28 0.45
CA ILE A 109 -4.84 -2.34 1.55
C ILE A 109 -6.25 -2.18 2.13
N PHE A 110 -6.44 -2.62 3.37
CA PHE A 110 -7.72 -2.50 4.04
C PHE A 110 -7.81 -1.22 4.89
N SER A 111 -9.03 -0.77 5.11
CA SER A 111 -9.31 0.26 6.10
C SER A 111 -8.88 -0.20 7.50
N ASP A 112 -8.35 0.72 8.30
CA ASP A 112 -8.04 0.50 9.72
C ASP A 112 -9.27 0.17 10.58
N LYS A 113 -10.47 0.31 10.01
CA LYS A 113 -11.75 -0.05 10.63
C LYS A 113 -12.24 -1.44 10.24
N THR A 114 -11.57 -2.10 9.29
CA THR A 114 -11.99 -3.45 8.85
C THR A 114 -11.69 -4.46 9.96
N ALA A 115 -12.70 -5.22 10.35
CA ALA A 115 -12.57 -6.21 11.41
C ALA A 115 -11.63 -7.35 11.01
N LYS A 116 -10.79 -7.81 11.97
CA LYS A 116 -9.81 -8.89 11.77
C LYS A 116 -10.46 -10.15 11.24
N ASP A 117 -11.54 -10.59 11.87
CA ASP A 117 -12.28 -11.81 11.53
C ASP A 117 -12.87 -11.76 10.11
N LYS A 118 -13.26 -10.58 9.62
CA LYS A 118 -13.73 -10.41 8.25
C LYS A 118 -12.61 -10.64 7.23
N ILE A 119 -11.39 -10.13 7.50
CA ILE A 119 -10.22 -10.37 6.65
C ILE A 119 -9.78 -11.84 6.74
N GLU A 120 -9.79 -12.42 7.93
CA GLU A 120 -9.45 -13.85 8.11
C GLU A 120 -10.47 -14.78 7.42
N SER A 121 -11.76 -14.43 7.45
CA SER A 121 -12.80 -15.15 6.70
C SER A 121 -12.54 -15.08 5.20
N PHE A 122 -12.11 -13.94 4.69
CA PHE A 122 -11.69 -13.79 3.29
C PHE A 122 -10.50 -14.71 2.97
N LEU A 123 -9.43 -14.66 3.78
CA LEU A 123 -8.23 -15.48 3.58
C LEU A 123 -8.52 -16.98 3.66
N SER A 124 -9.46 -17.42 4.50
CA SER A 124 -9.86 -18.82 4.61
C SER A 124 -10.66 -19.35 3.41
N LYS A 125 -11.21 -18.45 2.58
CA LYS A 125 -11.99 -18.79 1.37
C LYS A 125 -11.22 -18.52 0.08
N LEU A 126 -9.99 -18.00 0.18
CA LEU A 126 -9.11 -17.75 -0.95
C LEU A 126 -8.07 -18.87 -1.01
N ASP A 127 -8.28 -19.80 -1.93
CA ASP A 127 -7.36 -20.92 -2.15
C ASP A 127 -6.13 -20.46 -2.93
N THR A 128 -5.00 -21.11 -2.63
CA THR A 128 -3.74 -20.99 -3.38
C THR A 128 -3.60 -22.15 -4.36
N ASN A 129 -2.60 -22.07 -5.24
CA ASN A 129 -2.21 -23.17 -6.14
C ASN A 129 -1.51 -24.34 -5.41
N ILE A 130 -1.26 -24.22 -4.10
CA ILE A 130 -0.64 -25.29 -3.29
C ILE A 130 -1.70 -26.34 -2.97
N SER A 131 -1.32 -27.62 -3.14
CA SER A 131 -2.17 -28.74 -2.78
C SER A 131 -1.49 -29.60 -1.71
N LYS A 132 -2.21 -29.87 -0.61
CA LYS A 132 -1.77 -30.78 0.46
C LYS A 132 -2.87 -31.84 0.69
N ASN A 133 -2.50 -33.10 0.68
CA ASN A 133 -3.42 -34.23 0.88
C ASN A 133 -4.64 -34.22 -0.09
N GLY A 134 -4.44 -33.73 -1.32
CA GLY A 134 -5.49 -33.67 -2.35
C GLY A 134 -6.47 -32.50 -2.23
N ALA A 135 -6.26 -31.56 -1.33
CA ALA A 135 -7.03 -30.35 -1.18
C ALA A 135 -6.16 -29.10 -1.39
N CYS A 136 -6.72 -28.03 -1.95
CA CYS A 136 -6.05 -26.72 -2.03
C CYS A 136 -5.85 -26.14 -0.63
N VAL A 137 -4.71 -25.48 -0.43
CA VAL A 137 -4.39 -24.78 0.81
C VAL A 137 -4.92 -23.34 0.70
N SER A 138 -5.70 -22.91 1.67
CA SER A 138 -6.19 -21.53 1.73
C SER A 138 -5.07 -20.55 2.08
N CYS A 139 -5.21 -19.28 1.70
CA CYS A 139 -4.25 -18.24 2.09
C CYS A 139 -4.05 -18.19 3.62
N LYS A 140 -5.11 -18.41 4.40
CA LYS A 140 -5.05 -18.44 5.86
C LYS A 140 -4.13 -19.53 6.40
N ASP A 141 -4.03 -20.67 5.69
CA ASP A 141 -3.29 -21.86 6.14
C ASP A 141 -1.84 -21.84 5.63
N ILE A 142 -1.41 -20.84 4.89
CA ILE A 142 -0.01 -20.62 4.53
C ILE A 142 0.78 -20.25 5.78
N SER A 143 1.60 -21.18 6.27
CA SER A 143 2.28 -21.03 7.56
C SER A 143 3.81 -21.11 7.48
N THR A 144 4.34 -21.78 6.45
CA THR A 144 5.80 -21.96 6.31
C THR A 144 6.37 -21.02 5.25
N LYS A 145 7.68 -20.75 5.37
CA LYS A 145 8.42 -19.97 4.36
C LYS A 145 8.30 -20.62 2.98
N THR A 146 8.48 -21.94 2.90
CA THR A 146 8.40 -22.70 1.64
C THR A 146 7.01 -22.63 1.01
N ASP A 147 5.96 -22.76 1.82
CA ASP A 147 4.59 -22.58 1.30
C ASP A 147 4.40 -21.15 0.75
N CYS A 148 4.87 -20.15 1.49
CA CYS A 148 4.75 -18.75 1.11
C CYS A 148 5.53 -18.43 -0.17
N GLU A 149 6.72 -19.02 -0.36
CA GLU A 149 7.52 -18.87 -1.59
C GLU A 149 6.86 -19.50 -2.82
N SER A 150 6.02 -20.52 -2.62
CA SER A 150 5.37 -21.29 -3.70
C SER A 150 3.91 -20.90 -3.92
N ALA A 151 3.31 -20.17 -3.00
CA ALA A 151 1.89 -19.83 -3.05
C ALA A 151 1.60 -18.76 -4.11
N GLY A 152 0.67 -19.06 -4.98
CA GLY A 152 0.07 -18.12 -5.91
C GLY A 152 -1.45 -18.18 -5.86
N ILE A 153 -2.13 -17.11 -6.22
CA ILE A 153 -3.59 -17.03 -6.26
C ILE A 153 -4.08 -16.65 -7.66
N ASP A 154 -5.27 -17.11 -8.02
CA ASP A 154 -5.97 -16.67 -9.23
C ASP A 154 -6.61 -15.29 -8.99
N TYR A 155 -6.21 -14.28 -9.78
CA TYR A 155 -6.74 -12.92 -9.66
C TYR A 155 -8.25 -12.81 -9.95
N LYS A 156 -8.83 -13.73 -10.75
CA LYS A 156 -10.26 -13.75 -11.03
C LYS A 156 -11.03 -14.27 -9.82
N ILE A 157 -10.49 -15.30 -9.16
CA ILE A 157 -11.04 -15.84 -7.91
C ILE A 157 -10.89 -14.80 -6.80
N LEU A 158 -9.75 -14.14 -6.68
CA LEU A 158 -9.52 -13.04 -5.74
C LEU A 158 -10.62 -11.99 -5.82
N ARG A 159 -10.87 -11.45 -7.02
CA ARG A 159 -11.90 -10.42 -7.24
C ARG A 159 -13.29 -10.89 -6.82
N LYS A 160 -13.63 -12.15 -7.18
CA LYS A 160 -14.90 -12.76 -6.81
C LYS A 160 -15.04 -12.87 -5.29
N LYS A 161 -13.99 -13.31 -4.60
CA LYS A 161 -14.00 -13.49 -3.13
C LYS A 161 -14.04 -12.16 -2.38
N LEU A 162 -13.31 -11.14 -2.86
CA LEU A 162 -13.43 -9.80 -2.31
C LEU A 162 -14.87 -9.28 -2.37
N LYS A 163 -15.53 -9.42 -3.53
CA LYS A 163 -16.92 -9.01 -3.68
C LYS A 163 -17.89 -9.84 -2.82
N GLU A 164 -17.67 -11.16 -2.70
CA GLU A 164 -18.48 -12.06 -1.88
C GLU A 164 -18.43 -11.69 -0.39
N ILE A 165 -17.25 -11.33 0.14
CA ILE A 165 -17.04 -11.09 1.57
C ILE A 165 -17.30 -9.63 1.96
N PHE A 166 -16.85 -8.70 1.14
CA PHE A 166 -16.91 -7.27 1.47
C PHE A 166 -18.09 -6.56 0.78
N GLY A 167 -18.66 -7.16 -0.26
CA GLY A 167 -19.80 -6.59 -0.98
C GLY A 167 -19.42 -5.28 -1.65
N ASP A 168 -20.26 -4.26 -1.44
CA ASP A 168 -20.04 -2.90 -1.91
C ASP A 168 -19.37 -2.03 -0.82
N ASP A 169 -18.91 -2.65 0.28
CA ASP A 169 -18.12 -1.95 1.30
C ASP A 169 -16.79 -1.49 0.68
N GLU A 170 -16.63 -0.21 0.53
CA GLU A 170 -15.41 0.40 0.01
C GLU A 170 -14.30 0.43 1.08
N CYS A 171 -14.05 -0.71 1.71
CA CYS A 171 -13.12 -0.84 2.83
C CYS A 171 -11.75 -1.40 2.44
N TYR A 172 -11.47 -1.57 1.16
CA TYR A 172 -10.18 -2.01 0.63
C TYR A 172 -9.84 -1.32 -0.69
N LEU A 173 -8.55 -1.30 -1.02
CA LEU A 173 -8.00 -0.91 -2.32
C LEU A 173 -7.01 -1.99 -2.78
N ILE A 174 -6.95 -2.22 -4.10
CA ILE A 174 -6.05 -3.18 -4.72
C ILE A 174 -4.90 -2.43 -5.40
N PHE A 175 -3.67 -2.70 -4.99
CA PHE A 175 -2.45 -2.14 -5.58
C PHE A 175 -1.60 -3.25 -6.18
N GLY A 176 -1.25 -3.11 -7.46
CA GLY A 176 -0.36 -4.02 -8.16
C GLY A 176 1.10 -3.55 -8.11
N ALA A 177 2.06 -4.47 -8.20
CA ALA A 177 3.43 -4.09 -8.46
C ALA A 177 3.59 -3.58 -9.91
N SER A 178 4.41 -2.55 -10.13
CA SER A 178 4.58 -1.94 -11.45
C SER A 178 5.77 -2.46 -12.24
N ASN A 179 6.87 -2.78 -11.58
CA ASN A 179 8.11 -3.28 -12.18
C ASN A 179 8.73 -4.40 -11.32
N ASN A 180 9.84 -5.00 -11.78
CA ASN A 180 10.35 -6.28 -11.27
C ASN A 180 9.25 -7.34 -11.43
N ALA A 181 8.75 -7.95 -10.41
CA ALA A 181 7.58 -8.83 -10.47
C ALA A 181 6.27 -8.04 -10.70
N GLY A 182 6.21 -7.18 -11.73
CA GLY A 182 5.15 -6.20 -11.92
C GLY A 182 4.55 -6.15 -13.33
N LEU A 183 3.54 -5.30 -13.50
CA LEU A 183 2.69 -5.26 -14.69
C LEU A 183 3.23 -4.37 -15.82
N ARG A 184 4.07 -3.39 -15.50
CA ARG A 184 4.54 -2.44 -16.52
C ARG A 184 5.49 -3.12 -17.51
N PRO A 185 5.18 -3.10 -18.83
CA PRO A 185 6.12 -3.58 -19.85
C PRO A 185 7.29 -2.60 -20.01
N ASP A 186 8.47 -3.14 -20.30
CA ASP A 186 9.64 -2.38 -20.70
C ASP A 186 10.42 -3.11 -21.81
N ASN A 187 11.44 -2.47 -22.38
CA ASN A 187 12.21 -3.03 -23.50
C ASN A 187 13.01 -4.29 -23.12
N ASN A 188 13.39 -4.42 -21.84
CA ASN A 188 14.19 -5.55 -21.35
C ASN A 188 13.30 -6.69 -20.84
N SER A 189 12.07 -6.38 -20.46
CA SER A 189 11.11 -7.33 -19.92
C SER A 189 9.71 -7.08 -20.48
N PRO A 190 9.47 -7.47 -21.76
CA PRO A 190 8.14 -7.32 -22.35
C PRO A 190 7.12 -8.19 -21.64
N ARG A 191 5.91 -7.68 -21.49
CA ARG A 191 4.80 -8.33 -20.77
C ARG A 191 3.81 -8.99 -21.75
N LYS A 192 3.05 -9.96 -21.23
CA LYS A 192 1.88 -10.54 -21.91
C LYS A 192 0.71 -9.57 -21.72
N LEU A 193 0.54 -8.63 -22.64
CA LEU A 193 -0.36 -7.49 -22.47
C LEU A 193 -1.79 -7.88 -22.14
N ASN A 194 -2.33 -8.91 -22.76
CA ASN A 194 -3.67 -9.42 -22.46
C ASN A 194 -3.87 -9.84 -21.00
N ILE A 195 -2.82 -10.35 -20.33
CA ILE A 195 -2.86 -10.71 -18.91
C ILE A 195 -2.67 -9.47 -18.04
N THR A 196 -1.69 -8.64 -18.37
CA THR A 196 -1.40 -7.44 -17.58
C THR A 196 -2.52 -6.43 -17.63
N ASP A 197 -3.21 -6.29 -18.76
CA ASP A 197 -4.37 -5.42 -18.91
C ASP A 197 -5.55 -5.88 -18.03
N GLU A 198 -5.82 -7.20 -17.99
CA GLU A 198 -6.87 -7.75 -17.12
C GLU A 198 -6.55 -7.54 -15.62
N ILE A 199 -5.28 -7.68 -15.22
CA ILE A 199 -4.87 -7.41 -13.84
C ILE A 199 -4.90 -5.91 -13.55
N ASP A 200 -4.42 -5.07 -14.49
CA ASP A 200 -4.53 -3.61 -14.37
C ASP A 200 -5.98 -3.19 -14.12
N LYS A 201 -6.95 -3.74 -14.86
CA LYS A 201 -8.37 -3.40 -14.72
C LYS A 201 -8.93 -3.61 -13.31
N ILE A 202 -8.38 -4.55 -12.53
CA ILE A 202 -8.82 -4.79 -11.15
C ILE A 202 -8.04 -3.99 -10.11
N CYS A 203 -6.89 -3.42 -10.45
CA CYS A 203 -6.11 -2.59 -9.53
C CYS A 203 -6.68 -1.18 -9.42
N ASP A 204 -6.63 -0.60 -8.23
CA ASP A 204 -6.97 0.80 -7.97
C ASP A 204 -5.74 1.70 -8.11
N GLY A 205 -4.54 1.16 -7.92
CA GLY A 205 -3.26 1.84 -8.02
C GLY A 205 -2.10 0.87 -8.14
N PHE A 206 -0.89 1.39 -8.10
CA PHE A 206 0.34 0.60 -8.25
C PHE A 206 1.41 1.00 -7.24
N PHE A 207 2.20 0.02 -6.81
CA PHE A 207 3.48 0.29 -6.16
C PHE A 207 4.58 0.44 -7.20
N GLY A 208 5.39 1.49 -7.10
CA GLY A 208 6.48 1.77 -8.01
C GLY A 208 7.16 3.09 -7.74
N GLY A 209 8.19 3.40 -8.53
CA GLY A 209 8.91 4.67 -8.44
C GLY A 209 8.36 5.72 -9.42
N GLN A 210 8.96 6.92 -9.37
CA GLN A 210 8.60 8.07 -10.22
C GLN A 210 8.54 7.72 -11.72
N GLN A 211 9.41 6.82 -12.19
CA GLN A 211 9.46 6.39 -13.60
C GLN A 211 8.19 5.67 -14.08
N ASN A 212 7.32 5.22 -13.17
CA ASN A 212 6.08 4.53 -13.49
C ASN A 212 4.87 5.46 -13.56
N VAL A 213 4.96 6.66 -12.97
CA VAL A 213 3.83 7.59 -12.82
C VAL A 213 3.23 7.96 -14.17
N GLU A 214 4.07 8.39 -15.13
CA GLU A 214 3.60 8.80 -16.46
C GLU A 214 2.86 7.66 -17.18
N TYR A 215 3.35 6.41 -17.07
CA TYR A 215 2.74 5.26 -17.70
C TYR A 215 1.32 5.00 -17.17
N TYR A 216 1.14 4.98 -15.85
CA TYR A 216 -0.16 4.68 -15.24
C TYR A 216 -1.16 5.85 -15.28
N LEU A 217 -0.70 7.05 -15.61
CA LEU A 217 -1.57 8.19 -15.90
C LEU A 217 -2.08 8.21 -17.36
N LYS A 218 -1.52 7.38 -18.26
CA LYS A 218 -2.00 7.26 -19.65
C LYS A 218 -3.33 6.52 -19.71
N THR A 219 -4.20 6.94 -20.62
CA THR A 219 -5.51 6.33 -20.88
C THR A 219 -5.53 5.42 -22.11
N ASP A 220 -4.42 5.31 -22.80
CA ASP A 220 -4.23 4.52 -24.04
C ASP A 220 -3.23 3.37 -23.85
N ARG A 221 -3.02 2.90 -22.62
CA ARG A 221 -2.02 1.87 -22.30
C ARG A 221 -2.49 0.43 -22.51
N TYR A 222 -3.80 0.20 -22.77
CA TYR A 222 -4.30 -1.14 -23.04
C TYR A 222 -4.13 -1.54 -24.49
N GLU A 223 -3.88 -2.85 -24.74
CA GLU A 223 -3.70 -3.42 -26.06
C GLU A 223 -4.97 -3.29 -26.91
N ASP A 224 -6.14 -3.55 -26.34
CA ASP A 224 -7.45 -3.53 -27.02
C ASP A 224 -7.99 -2.13 -27.31
N LYS A 225 -7.18 -1.09 -27.14
CA LYS A 225 -7.57 0.32 -27.33
C LYS A 225 -8.77 0.76 -26.47
N GLU A 226 -9.11 0.02 -25.44
CA GLU A 226 -10.01 0.48 -24.41
C GLU A 226 -9.37 1.65 -23.66
N ILE A 227 -10.19 2.57 -23.18
CA ILE A 227 -9.71 3.70 -22.38
C ILE A 227 -9.37 3.20 -20.97
N ALA A 228 -8.09 3.18 -20.64
CA ALA A 228 -7.63 2.87 -19.31
C ALA A 228 -7.96 4.01 -18.32
N LYS A 229 -8.27 3.67 -17.07
CA LYS A 229 -8.37 4.67 -16.00
C LYS A 229 -6.97 5.15 -15.63
N LYS A 230 -6.81 6.46 -15.37
CA LYS A 230 -5.62 7.00 -14.72
C LYS A 230 -5.52 6.40 -13.33
N LYS A 231 -4.32 5.95 -12.92
CA LYS A 231 -4.12 5.29 -11.64
C LYS A 231 -2.95 5.89 -10.89
N PRO A 232 -3.05 5.99 -9.55
CA PRO A 232 -1.96 6.47 -8.72
C PRO A 232 -0.81 5.46 -8.69
N VAL A 233 0.40 5.98 -8.56
CA VAL A 233 1.58 5.20 -8.22
C VAL A 233 2.07 5.67 -6.86
N ALA A 234 2.21 4.76 -5.91
CA ALA A 234 2.79 4.99 -4.60
C ALA A 234 4.16 4.32 -4.51
N GLY A 235 5.16 5.03 -4.02
CA GLY A 235 6.39 4.41 -3.57
C GLY A 235 6.20 3.80 -2.18
N GLY A 236 7.12 2.91 -1.80
CA GLY A 236 7.19 2.34 -0.48
C GLY A 236 8.64 1.96 -0.17
N CYS A 237 9.02 1.98 1.10
CA CYS A 237 10.39 1.63 1.48
C CYS A 237 10.66 0.13 1.41
N ASP A 238 9.60 -0.70 1.48
CA ASP A 238 9.73 -2.15 1.45
C ASP A 238 10.72 -2.65 2.53
N ALA A 239 10.61 -2.07 3.73
CA ALA A 239 11.53 -2.33 4.82
C ALA A 239 11.30 -3.73 5.40
N HIS A 240 12.40 -4.48 5.57
CA HIS A 240 12.45 -5.82 6.14
C HIS A 240 13.41 -5.94 7.33
N SER A 241 14.00 -4.83 7.75
CA SER A 241 14.95 -4.76 8.86
C SER A 241 14.87 -3.41 9.58
N PHE A 242 15.46 -3.32 10.78
CA PHE A 242 15.62 -2.04 11.46
C PHE A 242 16.53 -1.08 10.69
N TYR A 243 17.53 -1.60 9.99
CA TYR A 243 18.37 -0.79 9.12
C TYR A 243 17.54 -0.13 8.00
N ASP A 244 16.61 -0.87 7.39
CA ASP A 244 15.74 -0.34 6.34
C ASP A 244 14.80 0.73 6.90
N LEU A 245 14.20 0.49 8.08
CA LEU A 245 13.37 1.50 8.74
C LEU A 245 14.15 2.78 9.04
N ASP A 246 15.37 2.65 9.57
CA ASP A 246 16.19 3.78 9.94
C ASP A 246 16.72 4.56 8.74
N ASN A 247 16.89 3.92 7.57
CA ASN A 247 17.53 4.53 6.41
C ASN A 247 16.60 4.78 5.21
N TRP A 248 15.45 4.10 5.12
CA TRP A 248 14.58 4.16 3.94
C TRP A 248 13.18 4.72 4.22
N LEU A 249 12.63 4.50 5.43
CA LEU A 249 11.27 4.93 5.75
C LEU A 249 11.15 6.46 5.67
N GLY A 250 10.33 6.94 4.72
CA GLY A 250 10.14 8.36 4.47
C GLY A 250 11.38 9.10 3.95
N LYS A 251 12.36 8.37 3.43
CA LYS A 251 13.63 8.91 2.94
C LYS A 251 13.87 8.55 1.47
N ARG A 252 14.62 9.42 0.80
CA ARG A 252 15.16 9.10 -0.51
C ARG A 252 16.42 8.26 -0.35
N VAL A 253 16.53 7.19 -1.12
CA VAL A 253 17.70 6.32 -1.17
C VAL A 253 18.28 6.35 -2.57
N VAL A 254 19.56 6.66 -2.66
CA VAL A 254 20.32 6.73 -3.91
C VAL A 254 21.47 5.74 -3.83
N LYS A 255 21.69 4.99 -4.89
CA LYS A 255 22.88 4.15 -5.05
C LYS A 255 23.68 4.55 -6.27
N THR A 256 24.98 4.35 -6.21
CA THR A 256 25.86 4.57 -7.34
C THR A 256 25.98 3.29 -8.17
N VAL A 257 25.60 3.37 -9.45
CA VAL A 257 25.74 2.29 -10.41
C VAL A 257 26.56 2.82 -11.59
N GLU A 258 27.70 2.21 -11.88
CA GLU A 258 28.59 2.62 -12.98
C GLU A 258 28.91 4.12 -13.00
N ASN A 259 29.22 4.68 -11.84
CA ASN A 259 29.48 6.11 -11.60
C ASN A 259 28.27 7.05 -11.81
N ASN A 260 27.06 6.53 -11.97
CA ASN A 260 25.83 7.31 -12.01
C ASN A 260 25.03 7.12 -10.73
N GLU A 261 24.41 8.19 -10.24
CA GLU A 261 23.44 8.09 -9.15
C GLU A 261 22.11 7.57 -9.70
N VAL A 262 21.59 6.48 -9.09
CA VAL A 262 20.29 5.90 -9.40
C VAL A 262 19.42 5.96 -8.17
N VAL A 263 18.24 6.55 -8.28
CA VAL A 263 17.26 6.59 -7.19
C VAL A 263 16.69 5.19 -7.02
N GLU A 264 16.88 4.60 -5.86
CA GLU A 264 16.38 3.27 -5.50
C GLU A 264 15.01 3.35 -4.82
N LYS A 265 14.88 4.30 -3.89
CA LYS A 265 13.64 4.60 -3.18
C LYS A 265 13.40 6.11 -3.19
N ASP A 266 12.15 6.51 -3.25
CA ASP A 266 11.78 7.92 -3.19
C ASP A 266 10.59 8.12 -2.24
N ILE A 267 10.35 9.37 -1.84
CA ILE A 267 9.31 9.71 -0.87
C ILE A 267 7.97 9.84 -1.58
N THR A 268 6.95 9.23 -1.01
CA THR A 268 5.56 9.43 -1.46
C THR A 268 4.89 10.53 -0.65
N TRP A 269 4.43 11.55 -1.35
CA TRP A 269 3.69 12.68 -0.81
C TRP A 269 2.22 12.58 -1.22
N ILE A 270 1.32 12.52 -0.25
CA ILE A 270 -0.12 12.47 -0.52
C ILE A 270 -0.82 13.70 0.07
N LYS A 271 -1.63 14.33 -0.79
CA LYS A 271 -2.48 15.49 -0.46
C LYS A 271 -3.86 15.00 -0.03
N ALA A 272 -3.96 14.47 1.18
CA ALA A 272 -5.20 13.97 1.74
C ALA A 272 -5.16 14.01 3.27
N GLU A 273 -6.32 13.83 3.90
CA GLU A 273 -6.35 13.53 5.32
C GLU A 273 -5.76 12.14 5.59
N PRO A 274 -5.10 11.92 6.74
CA PRO A 274 -4.53 10.64 7.12
C PRO A 274 -5.64 9.65 7.55
N THR A 275 -6.48 9.27 6.60
CA THR A 275 -7.61 8.36 6.76
C THR A 275 -7.71 7.45 5.54
N PHE A 276 -8.43 6.35 5.66
CA PHE A 276 -8.69 5.47 4.51
C PHE A 276 -9.49 6.18 3.41
N GLU A 277 -10.44 7.04 3.78
CA GLU A 277 -11.16 7.90 2.83
C GLU A 277 -10.22 8.86 2.10
N GLY A 278 -9.21 9.40 2.81
CA GLY A 278 -8.16 10.20 2.18
C GLY A 278 -7.32 9.39 1.20
N LEU A 279 -7.01 8.13 1.51
CA LEU A 279 -6.33 7.23 0.58
C LEU A 279 -7.17 6.97 -0.67
N LYS A 280 -8.47 6.75 -0.54
CA LYS A 280 -9.37 6.57 -1.70
C LYS A 280 -9.37 7.77 -2.64
N GLN A 281 -9.18 9.00 -2.12
CA GLN A 281 -9.16 10.20 -2.96
C GLN A 281 -8.02 10.20 -3.99
N ILE A 282 -6.89 9.54 -3.73
CA ILE A 282 -5.80 9.45 -4.72
C ILE A 282 -6.21 8.63 -5.95
N VAL A 283 -7.13 7.69 -5.80
CA VAL A 283 -7.64 6.87 -6.91
C VAL A 283 -8.51 7.71 -7.85
N TYR A 284 -9.26 8.66 -7.31
CA TYR A 284 -10.10 9.55 -8.11
C TYR A 284 -9.33 10.71 -8.75
N GLU A 285 -8.28 11.20 -8.08
CA GLU A 285 -7.50 12.38 -8.51
C GLU A 285 -5.98 12.08 -8.47
N PRO A 286 -5.49 11.06 -9.22
CA PRO A 286 -4.10 10.60 -9.11
C PRO A 286 -3.07 11.64 -9.57
N GLU A 287 -3.45 12.57 -10.46
CA GLU A 287 -2.52 13.58 -11.01
C GLU A 287 -2.23 14.71 -10.02
N THR A 288 -3.13 14.95 -9.05
CA THR A 288 -3.08 16.15 -8.20
C THR A 288 -2.93 15.85 -6.71
N ARG A 289 -3.08 14.58 -6.32
CA ARG A 289 -3.08 14.18 -4.92
C ARG A 289 -1.91 13.30 -4.50
N ILE A 290 -1.21 12.67 -5.43
CA ILE A 290 -0.06 11.82 -5.09
C ILE A 290 1.15 12.20 -5.93
N PHE A 291 2.30 12.28 -5.28
CA PHE A 291 3.57 12.67 -5.89
C PHE A 291 4.68 11.79 -5.32
N ILE A 292 5.63 11.43 -6.16
CA ILE A 292 6.85 10.71 -5.76
C ILE A 292 8.04 11.63 -6.02
N GLY A 293 8.88 11.84 -5.02
CA GLY A 293 10.07 12.69 -5.15
C GLY A 293 10.68 13.07 -3.81
N GLU A 294 11.90 13.60 -3.86
CA GLU A 294 12.65 14.00 -2.68
C GLU A 294 11.98 15.10 -1.89
N GLU A 295 11.55 16.14 -2.60
CA GLU A 295 11.00 17.34 -1.99
C GLU A 295 9.47 17.34 -1.99
N LYS A 296 8.91 17.90 -0.94
CA LYS A 296 7.48 18.21 -0.89
C LYS A 296 7.12 19.15 -2.04
N PRO A 297 6.15 18.80 -2.89
CA PRO A 297 5.69 19.67 -3.97
C PRO A 297 5.32 21.06 -3.45
N LYS A 298 5.78 22.09 -4.15
CA LYS A 298 5.51 23.49 -3.76
C LYS A 298 4.02 23.80 -3.88
N LYS A 299 3.47 24.49 -2.90
CA LYS A 299 2.09 25.01 -3.00
C LYS A 299 1.97 25.98 -4.18
N PRO A 300 0.87 25.99 -4.92
CA PRO A 300 0.60 27.06 -5.89
C PRO A 300 0.69 28.44 -5.24
N ILE A 301 1.15 29.46 -5.99
CA ILE A 301 1.33 30.82 -5.49
C ILE A 301 0.01 31.39 -4.93
N ASN A 302 -1.12 31.03 -5.55
CA ASN A 302 -2.45 31.44 -5.15
C ASN A 302 -3.15 30.32 -4.38
N THR A 303 -2.91 30.21 -3.09
CA THR A 303 -3.54 29.20 -2.22
C THR A 303 -4.41 29.90 -1.17
N ILE A 304 -5.65 29.43 -1.00
CA ILE A 304 -6.49 29.85 0.12
C ILE A 304 -6.11 28.98 1.33
N ASP A 305 -5.42 29.56 2.30
CA ASP A 305 -5.00 28.83 3.51
C ASP A 305 -6.10 28.74 4.57
N THR A 306 -7.03 29.69 4.57
CA THR A 306 -8.09 29.73 5.60
C THR A 306 -9.37 30.33 5.01
N ILE A 307 -10.50 29.65 5.25
CA ILE A 307 -11.84 30.17 5.00
C ILE A 307 -12.55 30.27 6.34
N THR A 308 -12.99 31.46 6.70
CA THR A 308 -13.82 31.69 7.89
C THR A 308 -15.28 31.82 7.47
N LEU A 309 -16.12 30.89 7.92
CA LEU A 309 -17.56 30.93 7.70
C LEU A 309 -18.26 31.52 8.94
N LYS A 310 -19.11 32.50 8.75
CA LYS A 310 -20.02 32.99 9.80
C LYS A 310 -21.34 32.25 9.62
N ILE A 311 -21.64 31.37 10.53
CA ILE A 311 -22.88 30.59 10.51
C ILE A 311 -23.84 31.19 11.55
N PRO A 312 -25.12 31.47 11.19
CA PRO A 312 -26.12 31.87 12.17
C PRO A 312 -26.23 30.84 13.32
N ALA A 313 -26.55 31.34 14.51
CA ALA A 313 -26.56 30.47 15.72
C ALA A 313 -27.63 29.36 15.69
N ASP A 314 -28.63 29.54 14.84
CA ASP A 314 -29.78 28.65 14.61
C ASP A 314 -29.62 27.72 13.41
N ALA A 315 -28.52 27.82 12.67
CA ALA A 315 -28.26 26.92 11.56
C ALA A 315 -27.94 25.51 12.04
N LYS A 316 -28.64 24.52 11.51
CA LYS A 316 -28.30 23.09 11.65
C LYS A 316 -27.11 22.77 10.75
N VAL A 317 -26.02 22.32 11.36
CA VAL A 317 -24.82 21.82 10.66
C VAL A 317 -24.82 20.31 10.77
#